data_1219d311a4601dc26023f9524c647d7a
#
_entry.id   1219d311a4601dc26023f9524c647d7a
#
_cell.length_a   1.000
_cell.length_b   1.000
_cell.length_c   1.000
_cell.angle_alpha   90.00
_cell.angle_beta   90.00
_cell.angle_gamma   90.00
#
_symmetry.space_group_name_H-M   'P 1'
#
loop_
_entity.id
_entity.type
_entity.pdbx_description
1 polymer ?
#
loop_
_entity_poly.entity_id
_entity_poly.type
_entity_poly.pdbx_seq_one_letter_code
_entity_poly.pdbx_strand_id
1 'polypeptide(L)'
;DWANRHRESVMGIAYMEAIVMPVTWDQWPDAARGVFQGFRSPAGEEMALDKNVFVEKVLPGSIIRELSDEEMNIYRKPFAEQGEDRRPTLTWPRQIPIEGTPVEVVALVSSYADWLSQSDVPKLFVNAEPGAILIGEQREFCRSWPNQEEVTVKGNHFLQEDSPDEIGKAIAEWRRRITG
;
A
#
# COMPACT_ATOMS: atom_id res chain seq x y z
N ASP A 1 -6.06 9.71 -5.07
CA ASP A 1 -6.53 11.10 -4.95
C ASP A 1 -6.42 11.85 -6.27
N TRP A 2 -5.22 11.92 -6.92
CA TRP A 2 -5.08 12.64 -8.19
C TRP A 2 -6.11 12.19 -9.24
N ALA A 3 -6.29 10.89 -9.43
CA ALA A 3 -7.28 10.33 -10.35
C ALA A 3 -8.72 10.77 -10.02
N ASN A 4 -9.08 10.85 -8.74
CA ASN A 4 -10.39 11.31 -8.31
C ASN A 4 -10.65 12.79 -8.65
N ARG A 5 -9.60 13.61 -8.66
CA ARG A 5 -9.68 15.04 -9.03
C ARG A 5 -9.58 15.32 -10.54
N HIS A 6 -9.04 14.38 -11.31
CA HIS A 6 -8.78 14.52 -12.76
C HIS A 6 -9.36 13.34 -13.56
N ARG A 7 -10.63 13.01 -13.27
CA ARG A 7 -11.32 11.80 -13.75
C ARG A 7 -11.30 11.63 -15.27
N GLU A 8 -11.43 12.73 -16.00
CA GLU A 8 -11.40 12.76 -17.47
C GLU A 8 -10.01 12.46 -18.06
N SER A 9 -8.96 12.55 -17.25
CA SER A 9 -7.59 12.23 -17.64
C SER A 9 -7.18 10.80 -17.30
N VAL A 10 -8.09 10.01 -16.70
CA VAL A 10 -7.81 8.67 -16.24
C VAL A 10 -8.35 7.63 -17.21
N MET A 11 -7.47 6.91 -17.87
CA MET A 11 -7.81 5.84 -18.80
C MET A 11 -8.13 4.52 -18.07
N GLY A 12 -7.50 4.27 -16.94
CA GLY A 12 -7.68 3.08 -16.12
C GLY A 12 -6.78 3.12 -14.89
N ILE A 13 -7.07 2.27 -13.91
CA ILE A 13 -6.34 2.21 -12.63
C ILE A 13 -5.95 0.76 -12.35
N ALA A 14 -4.64 0.47 -12.33
CA ALA A 14 -4.12 -0.77 -11.77
C ALA A 14 -3.67 -0.51 -10.32
N TYR A 15 -4.05 -1.37 -9.39
CA TYR A 15 -3.71 -1.18 -7.99
C TYR A 15 -3.49 -2.52 -7.28
N MET A 16 -2.71 -2.47 -6.21
CA MET A 16 -2.36 -3.61 -5.38
C MET A 16 -2.00 -3.11 -3.96
N GLU A 17 -2.29 -3.90 -2.94
CA GLU A 17 -1.91 -3.65 -1.53
C GLU A 17 -2.00 -2.16 -1.10
N ALA A 18 -3.07 -1.50 -1.51
CA ALA A 18 -3.30 -0.07 -1.32
C ALA A 18 -4.28 0.21 -0.17
N ILE A 19 -4.24 1.41 0.38
CA ILE A 19 -5.27 1.90 1.30
C ILE A 19 -6.47 2.33 0.45
N VAL A 20 -7.56 1.59 0.53
CA VAL A 20 -8.76 1.77 -0.31
C VAL A 20 -9.95 2.36 0.46
N MET A 21 -9.90 2.32 1.77
CA MET A 21 -10.88 2.89 2.69
C MET A 21 -10.20 3.22 4.02
N PRO A 22 -10.74 4.15 4.83
CA PRO A 22 -10.31 4.30 6.21
C PRO A 22 -10.51 3.00 6.99
N VAL A 23 -9.61 2.70 7.92
CA VAL A 23 -9.62 1.45 8.68
C VAL A 23 -9.61 1.69 10.19
N THR A 24 -9.97 0.67 10.95
CA THR A 24 -9.78 0.61 12.40
C THR A 24 -8.55 -0.24 12.74
N TRP A 25 -8.12 -0.20 14.00
CA TRP A 25 -7.05 -1.11 14.44
C TRP A 25 -7.45 -2.59 14.38
N ASP A 26 -8.74 -2.90 14.48
CA ASP A 26 -9.23 -4.28 14.35
C ASP A 26 -9.19 -4.79 12.90
N GLN A 27 -9.28 -3.87 11.94
CA GLN A 27 -9.12 -4.16 10.51
C GLN A 27 -7.64 -4.10 10.04
N TRP A 28 -6.75 -3.56 10.87
CA TRP A 28 -5.32 -3.51 10.57
C TRP A 28 -4.66 -4.87 10.86
N PRO A 29 -3.70 -5.33 10.02
CA PRO A 29 -3.05 -6.63 10.19
C PRO A 29 -2.46 -6.80 11.60
N ASP A 30 -2.83 -7.86 12.29
CA ASP A 30 -2.41 -8.12 13.68
C ASP A 30 -0.89 -8.12 13.84
N ALA A 31 -0.18 -8.75 12.89
CA ALA A 31 1.29 -8.82 12.90
C ALA A 31 1.97 -7.45 12.78
N ALA A 32 1.32 -6.47 12.16
CA ALA A 32 1.84 -5.12 11.96
C ALA A 32 1.32 -4.12 13.00
N ARG A 33 0.23 -4.43 13.72
CA ARG A 33 -0.47 -3.50 14.62
C ARG A 33 0.48 -2.85 15.62
N GLY A 34 1.25 -3.64 16.34
CA GLY A 34 2.15 -3.13 17.39
C GLY A 34 3.23 -2.17 16.86
N VAL A 35 3.83 -2.47 15.72
CA VAL A 35 4.87 -1.59 15.14
C VAL A 35 4.27 -0.28 14.62
N PHE A 36 3.07 -0.33 14.00
CA PHE A 36 2.41 0.88 13.51
C PHE A 36 1.84 1.76 14.65
N GLN A 37 1.35 1.18 15.73
CA GLN A 37 1.02 1.90 16.95
C GLN A 37 2.28 2.55 17.55
N GLY A 38 3.41 1.85 17.54
CA GLY A 38 4.71 2.39 17.95
C GLY A 38 5.11 3.63 17.14
N PHE A 39 5.06 3.59 15.81
CA PHE A 39 5.34 4.76 14.96
C PHE A 39 4.42 5.95 15.24
N ARG A 40 3.17 5.71 15.63
CA ARG A 40 2.18 6.76 15.95
C ARG A 40 2.27 7.26 17.39
N SER A 41 3.10 6.66 18.22
CA SER A 41 3.40 7.05 19.59
C SER A 41 4.61 8.00 19.68
N PRO A 42 4.93 8.56 20.85
CA PRO A 42 6.18 9.30 21.07
C PRO A 42 7.45 8.48 20.78
N ALA A 43 7.41 7.15 20.90
CA ALA A 43 8.55 6.27 20.57
C ALA A 43 8.85 6.21 19.06
N GLY A 44 7.94 6.68 18.21
CA GLY A 44 8.11 6.63 16.76
C GLY A 44 9.34 7.37 16.26
N GLU A 45 9.76 8.47 16.91
CA GLU A 45 10.98 9.21 16.57
C GLU A 45 12.20 8.28 16.68
N GLU A 46 12.39 7.66 17.83
CA GLU A 46 13.49 6.71 18.06
C GLU A 46 13.41 5.50 17.10
N MET A 47 12.21 4.95 16.91
CA MET A 47 12.01 3.80 16.01
C MET A 47 12.43 4.08 14.57
N ALA A 48 12.03 5.23 14.03
CA ALA A 48 12.30 5.56 12.62
C ALA A 48 13.66 6.25 12.47
N LEU A 49 13.91 7.34 13.20
CA LEU A 49 15.05 8.20 12.94
C LEU A 49 16.36 7.60 13.47
N ASP A 50 16.30 6.94 14.62
CA ASP A 50 17.51 6.35 15.22
C ASP A 50 17.72 4.90 14.76
N LYS A 51 16.68 4.07 14.87
CA LYS A 51 16.77 2.62 14.66
C LYS A 51 16.44 2.16 13.25
N ASN A 52 15.93 3.04 12.38
CA ASN A 52 15.53 2.73 11.01
C ASN A 52 14.58 1.52 10.91
N VAL A 53 13.68 1.36 11.87
CA VAL A 53 12.83 0.15 12.02
C VAL A 53 12.01 -0.13 10.75
N PHE A 54 11.58 0.90 10.03
CA PHE A 54 10.81 0.70 8.80
C PHE A 54 11.61 -0.08 7.76
N VAL A 55 12.84 0.34 7.46
CA VAL A 55 13.71 -0.30 6.44
C VAL A 55 14.27 -1.62 6.96
N GLU A 56 14.65 -1.69 8.25
CA GLU A 56 15.33 -2.87 8.80
C GLU A 56 14.40 -3.99 9.25
N LYS A 57 13.10 -3.69 9.48
CA LYS A 57 12.13 -4.67 10.01
C LYS A 57 10.84 -4.73 9.21
N VAL A 58 10.19 -3.58 8.94
CA VAL A 58 8.89 -3.58 8.27
C VAL A 58 9.04 -4.02 6.81
N LEU A 59 10.00 -3.47 6.09
CA LEU A 59 10.24 -3.80 4.69
C LEU A 59 10.50 -5.30 4.49
N PRO A 60 11.54 -5.93 5.06
CA PRO A 60 11.79 -7.36 4.84
C PRO A 60 10.70 -8.24 5.44
N GLY A 61 10.06 -7.84 6.53
CA GLY A 61 8.94 -8.57 7.13
C GLY A 61 7.63 -8.53 6.30
N SER A 62 7.59 -7.68 5.27
CA SER A 62 6.44 -7.51 4.37
C SER A 62 6.68 -8.08 2.96
N ILE A 63 7.67 -8.93 2.81
CA ILE A 63 8.06 -9.64 1.59
C ILE A 63 8.13 -11.13 1.92
N ILE A 64 7.72 -12.02 1.00
CA ILE A 64 7.76 -13.47 1.23
C ILE A 64 9.17 -14.02 1.00
N ARG A 65 9.81 -13.57 -0.12
CA ARG A 65 11.17 -13.98 -0.41
C ARG A 65 12.16 -13.28 0.53
N GLU A 66 13.29 -13.87 0.75
CA GLU A 66 14.38 -13.23 1.45
C GLU A 66 15.10 -12.25 0.50
N LEU A 67 15.29 -11.01 0.95
CA LEU A 67 16.13 -10.04 0.25
C LEU A 67 17.60 -10.31 0.55
N SER A 68 18.45 -10.30 -0.47
CA SER A 68 19.89 -10.37 -0.29
C SER A 68 20.44 -9.11 0.41
N ASP A 69 21.65 -9.22 0.97
CA ASP A 69 22.32 -8.05 1.56
C ASP A 69 22.52 -6.91 0.54
N GLU A 70 22.72 -7.26 -0.73
CA GLU A 70 22.90 -6.29 -1.81
C GLU A 70 21.60 -5.53 -2.09
N GLU A 71 20.48 -6.23 -2.16
CA GLU A 71 19.14 -5.62 -2.29
C GLU A 71 18.79 -4.76 -1.07
N MET A 72 19.01 -5.27 0.14
CA MET A 72 18.81 -4.50 1.37
C MET A 72 19.67 -3.24 1.42
N ASN A 73 20.90 -3.28 0.91
CA ASN A 73 21.76 -2.10 0.85
C ASN A 73 21.24 -1.03 -0.13
N ILE A 74 20.54 -1.43 -1.20
CA ILE A 74 19.85 -0.49 -2.08
C ILE A 74 18.73 0.24 -1.32
N TYR A 75 17.92 -0.50 -0.57
CA TYR A 75 16.86 0.08 0.26
C TYR A 75 17.38 0.96 1.40
N ARG A 76 18.52 0.59 2.02
CA ARG A 76 19.16 1.36 3.08
C ARG A 76 19.76 2.68 2.60
N LYS A 77 20.21 2.74 1.35
CA LYS A 77 20.97 3.87 0.81
C LYS A 77 20.30 5.24 1.01
N PRO A 78 18.98 5.43 0.74
CA PRO A 78 18.32 6.71 0.98
C PRO A 78 18.18 7.08 2.46
N PHE A 79 18.34 6.12 3.36
CA PHE A 79 18.12 6.22 4.80
C PHE A 79 19.38 5.89 5.62
N ALA A 80 20.57 6.03 5.00
CA ALA A 80 21.84 5.69 5.63
C ALA A 80 22.14 6.63 6.82
N GLU A 81 21.91 7.93 6.64
CA GLU A 81 22.14 8.91 7.69
C GLU A 81 21.01 8.87 8.72
N GLN A 82 21.42 8.82 10.00
CA GLN A 82 20.51 8.86 11.13
C GLN A 82 19.86 10.24 11.26
N GLY A 83 18.61 10.29 11.67
CA GLY A 83 17.89 11.55 11.89
C GLY A 83 16.95 11.90 10.75
N GLU A 84 16.95 13.15 10.30
CA GLU A 84 15.93 13.71 9.41
C GLU A 84 15.84 13.06 8.02
N ASP A 85 16.90 12.47 7.50
CA ASP A 85 16.87 11.73 6.24
C ASP A 85 15.92 10.53 6.29
N ARG A 86 15.66 10.01 7.51
CA ARG A 86 14.71 8.93 7.77
C ARG A 86 13.29 9.42 8.09
N ARG A 87 13.05 10.72 8.13
CA ARG A 87 11.72 11.31 8.44
C ARG A 87 10.57 10.76 7.57
N PRO A 88 10.73 10.49 6.26
CA PRO A 88 9.67 9.91 5.45
C PRO A 88 9.15 8.56 5.99
N THR A 89 10.02 7.73 6.58
CA THR A 89 9.67 6.42 7.15
C THR A 89 8.87 6.51 8.46
N LEU A 90 8.81 7.69 9.08
CA LEU A 90 7.94 8.01 10.21
C LEU A 90 6.66 8.71 9.77
N THR A 91 6.79 9.69 8.87
CA THR A 91 5.65 10.49 8.42
C THR A 91 4.63 9.62 7.71
N TRP A 92 5.08 8.73 6.83
CA TRP A 92 4.19 7.85 6.09
C TRP A 92 3.28 6.96 6.98
N PRO A 93 3.79 6.18 7.94
CA PRO A 93 2.94 5.40 8.86
C PRO A 93 1.95 6.26 9.66
N ARG A 94 2.32 7.51 9.99
CA ARG A 94 1.45 8.44 10.71
C ARG A 94 0.32 9.01 9.84
N GLN A 95 0.45 8.95 8.52
CA GLN A 95 -0.56 9.42 7.58
C GLN A 95 -1.56 8.33 7.14
N ILE A 96 -1.41 7.10 7.57
CA ILE A 96 -2.40 6.05 7.31
C ILE A 96 -3.68 6.37 8.08
N PRO A 97 -4.87 6.36 7.43
CA PRO A 97 -6.13 6.78 8.05
C PRO A 97 -6.71 5.68 8.96
N ILE A 98 -6.15 5.55 10.15
CA ILE A 98 -6.56 4.57 11.16
C ILE A 98 -7.29 5.28 12.31
N GLU A 99 -8.42 4.73 12.77
CA GLU A 99 -9.23 5.29 13.87
C GLU A 99 -9.61 6.76 13.64
N GLY A 100 -9.97 7.11 12.41
CA GLY A 100 -10.42 8.45 12.07
C GLY A 100 -9.31 9.51 12.00
N THR A 101 -8.03 9.14 12.07
CA THR A 101 -6.90 10.09 12.08
C THR A 101 -5.78 9.70 11.12
N PRO A 102 -5.14 10.69 10.42
CA PRO A 102 -5.47 12.13 10.39
C PRO A 102 -6.80 12.42 9.68
N VAL A 103 -7.57 13.38 10.17
CA VAL A 103 -8.93 13.67 9.66
C VAL A 103 -8.92 14.05 8.17
N GLU A 104 -7.94 14.84 7.73
CA GLU A 104 -7.79 15.25 6.35
C GLU A 104 -7.47 14.06 5.42
N VAL A 105 -6.72 13.07 5.88
CA VAL A 105 -6.42 11.86 5.12
C VAL A 105 -7.63 10.92 5.07
N VAL A 106 -8.36 10.82 6.18
CA VAL A 106 -9.64 10.08 6.23
C VAL A 106 -10.62 10.64 5.20
N ALA A 107 -10.81 11.97 5.17
CA ALA A 107 -11.70 12.62 4.20
C ALA A 107 -11.24 12.38 2.74
N LEU A 108 -9.94 12.46 2.49
CA LEU A 108 -9.35 12.22 1.17
C LEU A 108 -9.55 10.77 0.73
N VAL A 109 -9.27 9.80 1.60
CA VAL A 109 -9.43 8.37 1.31
C VAL A 109 -10.89 8.02 1.10
N SER A 110 -11.81 8.52 1.94
CA SER A 110 -13.26 8.34 1.77
C SER A 110 -13.73 8.88 0.42
N SER A 111 -13.27 10.07 0.02
CA SER A 111 -13.65 10.69 -1.25
C SER A 111 -13.27 9.86 -2.48
N TYR A 112 -12.08 9.29 -2.53
CA TYR A 112 -11.72 8.44 -3.68
C TYR A 112 -12.32 7.04 -3.57
N ALA A 113 -12.56 6.54 -2.36
CA ALA A 113 -13.25 5.27 -2.15
C ALA A 113 -14.69 5.33 -2.69
N ASP A 114 -15.43 6.40 -2.35
CA ASP A 114 -16.78 6.66 -2.84
C ASP A 114 -16.81 6.77 -4.37
N TRP A 115 -15.85 7.48 -4.95
CA TRP A 115 -15.75 7.58 -6.40
C TRP A 115 -15.46 6.23 -7.05
N LEU A 116 -14.49 5.47 -6.57
CA LEU A 116 -14.08 4.19 -7.17
C LEU A 116 -15.18 3.13 -7.06
N SER A 117 -15.96 3.15 -5.99
CA SER A 117 -17.09 2.23 -5.78
C SER A 117 -18.26 2.44 -6.77
N GLN A 118 -18.30 3.60 -7.45
CA GLN A 118 -19.38 3.98 -8.38
C GLN A 118 -18.87 4.24 -9.81
N SER A 119 -17.56 4.26 -10.02
CA SER A 119 -16.95 4.67 -11.28
C SER A 119 -16.79 3.49 -12.24
N ASP A 120 -17.19 3.69 -13.51
CA ASP A 120 -16.95 2.76 -14.60
C ASP A 120 -15.51 2.86 -15.19
N VAL A 121 -14.62 3.66 -14.60
CA VAL A 121 -13.22 3.67 -15.01
C VAL A 121 -12.67 2.24 -14.94
N PRO A 122 -12.00 1.73 -15.99
CA PRO A 122 -11.43 0.38 -15.98
C PRO A 122 -10.46 0.20 -14.81
N LYS A 123 -10.59 -0.89 -14.08
CA LYS A 123 -9.74 -1.22 -12.93
C LYS A 123 -9.10 -2.59 -13.10
N LEU A 124 -7.85 -2.69 -12.70
CA LEU A 124 -7.16 -3.96 -12.50
C LEU A 124 -6.77 -4.09 -11.03
N PHE A 125 -7.39 -5.00 -10.33
CA PHE A 125 -7.00 -5.39 -8.99
C PHE A 125 -5.97 -6.51 -9.06
N VAL A 126 -4.74 -6.23 -8.68
CA VAL A 126 -3.71 -7.26 -8.47
C VAL A 126 -3.80 -7.70 -7.01
N ASN A 127 -4.51 -8.78 -6.79
CA ASN A 127 -4.70 -9.39 -5.47
C ASN A 127 -3.43 -10.14 -5.04
N ALA A 128 -2.92 -9.83 -3.87
CA ALA A 128 -1.81 -10.55 -3.27
C ALA A 128 -2.30 -11.74 -2.44
N GLU A 129 -1.60 -12.86 -2.51
CA GLU A 129 -1.85 -14.02 -1.64
C GLU A 129 -0.54 -14.46 -0.97
N PRO A 130 -0.48 -14.40 0.39
CA PRO A 130 -1.56 -14.10 1.31
C PRO A 130 -2.00 -12.63 1.36
N GLY A 131 -1.15 -11.67 0.92
CA GLY A 131 -1.40 -10.25 1.10
C GLY A 131 -1.24 -9.78 2.55
N ALA A 132 -1.39 -8.48 2.78
CA ALA A 132 -1.32 -7.91 4.11
C ALA A 132 -2.35 -6.79 4.33
N ILE A 133 -2.47 -5.84 3.42
CA ILE A 133 -3.37 -4.68 3.57
C ILE A 133 -4.73 -4.94 2.91
N LEU A 134 -4.75 -5.38 1.65
CA LEU A 134 -5.99 -5.71 0.95
C LEU A 134 -6.46 -7.13 1.29
N ILE A 135 -6.84 -7.34 2.54
CA ILE A 135 -7.39 -8.59 3.07
C ILE A 135 -8.75 -8.32 3.72
N GLY A 136 -9.51 -9.37 4.05
CA GLY A 136 -10.79 -9.25 4.75
C GLY A 136 -11.73 -8.23 4.10
N GLU A 137 -12.29 -7.33 4.89
CA GLU A 137 -13.27 -6.33 4.46
C GLU A 137 -12.74 -5.38 3.39
N GLN A 138 -11.47 -4.97 3.44
CA GLN A 138 -10.87 -4.11 2.42
C GLN A 138 -10.83 -4.81 1.04
N ARG A 139 -10.51 -6.10 1.02
CA ARG A 139 -10.50 -6.91 -0.20
C ARG A 139 -11.91 -7.05 -0.78
N GLU A 140 -12.89 -7.36 0.05
CA GLU A 140 -14.29 -7.48 -0.38
C GLU A 140 -14.84 -6.13 -0.86
N PHE A 141 -14.45 -5.02 -0.23
CA PHE A 141 -14.81 -3.69 -0.70
C PHE A 141 -14.28 -3.41 -2.10
N CYS A 142 -13.00 -3.71 -2.36
CA CYS A 142 -12.44 -3.59 -3.72
C CYS A 142 -13.16 -4.48 -4.73
N ARG A 143 -13.50 -5.70 -4.37
CA ARG A 143 -14.20 -6.65 -5.23
C ARG A 143 -15.59 -6.21 -5.62
N SER A 144 -16.22 -5.34 -4.81
CA SER A 144 -17.51 -4.76 -5.13
C SER A 144 -17.47 -3.65 -6.20
N TRP A 145 -16.30 -3.17 -6.58
CA TRP A 145 -16.17 -2.05 -7.52
C TRP A 145 -16.54 -2.47 -8.95
N PRO A 146 -17.29 -1.62 -9.69
CA PRO A 146 -17.68 -1.91 -11.06
C PRO A 146 -16.48 -1.85 -12.02
N ASN A 147 -16.64 -2.49 -13.19
CA ASN A 147 -15.67 -2.51 -14.29
C ASN A 147 -14.24 -2.84 -13.83
N GLN A 148 -14.12 -3.96 -13.12
CA GLN A 148 -12.87 -4.41 -12.54
C GLN A 148 -12.52 -5.83 -12.99
N GLU A 149 -11.27 -6.01 -13.40
CA GLU A 149 -10.62 -7.31 -13.53
C GLU A 149 -9.78 -7.60 -12.30
N GLU A 150 -9.66 -8.86 -11.91
CA GLU A 150 -8.80 -9.31 -10.82
C GLU A 150 -7.81 -10.35 -11.31
N VAL A 151 -6.56 -10.22 -10.92
CA VAL A 151 -5.54 -11.27 -11.04
C VAL A 151 -4.93 -11.52 -9.67
N THR A 152 -4.64 -12.78 -9.36
CA THR A 152 -4.00 -13.13 -8.08
C THR A 152 -2.56 -13.52 -8.33
N VAL A 153 -1.65 -12.94 -7.55
CA VAL A 153 -0.23 -13.27 -7.54
C VAL A 153 0.23 -13.65 -6.13
N LYS A 154 1.30 -14.43 -6.05
CA LYS A 154 1.92 -14.73 -4.76
C LYS A 154 2.63 -13.49 -4.24
N GLY A 155 2.33 -13.07 -3.01
CA GLY A 155 3.02 -11.91 -2.43
C GLY A 155 2.44 -11.50 -1.08
N ASN A 156 3.23 -10.70 -0.36
CA ASN A 156 2.82 -9.99 0.83
C ASN A 156 2.60 -8.50 0.48
N HIS A 157 2.81 -7.55 1.40
CA HIS A 157 2.55 -6.13 1.14
C HIS A 157 3.41 -5.54 0.00
N PHE A 158 4.70 -5.87 -0.03
CA PHE A 158 5.58 -5.45 -1.14
C PHE A 158 5.64 -6.53 -2.24
N LEU A 159 4.47 -6.90 -2.75
CA LEU A 159 4.31 -8.01 -3.70
C LEU A 159 5.07 -7.81 -5.03
N GLN A 160 5.49 -6.60 -5.38
CA GLN A 160 6.38 -6.34 -6.51
C GLN A 160 7.78 -6.95 -6.32
N GLU A 161 8.16 -7.25 -5.08
CA GLU A 161 9.39 -8.00 -4.79
C GLU A 161 9.19 -9.51 -4.91
N ASP A 162 7.96 -9.98 -4.71
CA ASP A 162 7.63 -11.39 -4.74
C ASP A 162 7.24 -11.90 -6.14
N SER A 163 6.52 -11.09 -6.93
CA SER A 163 5.93 -11.47 -8.22
C SER A 163 6.01 -10.36 -9.28
N PRO A 164 7.20 -9.78 -9.56
CA PRO A 164 7.33 -8.64 -10.47
C PRO A 164 6.91 -8.96 -11.91
N ASP A 165 7.26 -10.14 -12.41
CA ASP A 165 7.00 -10.55 -13.79
C ASP A 165 5.51 -10.79 -14.04
N GLU A 166 4.83 -11.46 -13.13
CA GLU A 166 3.39 -11.72 -13.17
C GLU A 166 2.60 -10.42 -13.12
N ILE A 167 2.97 -9.49 -12.24
CA ILE A 167 2.37 -8.18 -12.13
C ILE A 167 2.56 -7.39 -13.42
N GLY A 168 3.81 -7.32 -13.91
CA GLY A 168 4.15 -6.61 -15.14
C GLY A 168 3.39 -7.13 -16.35
N LYS A 169 3.29 -8.45 -16.50
CA LYS A 169 2.52 -9.11 -17.56
C LYS A 169 1.03 -8.80 -17.46
N ALA A 170 0.44 -8.94 -16.27
CA ALA A 170 -0.98 -8.68 -16.05
C ALA A 170 -1.34 -7.22 -16.41
N ILE A 171 -0.55 -6.25 -15.95
CA ILE A 171 -0.76 -4.83 -16.26
C ILE A 171 -0.62 -4.56 -17.76
N ALA A 172 0.40 -5.13 -18.43
CA ALA A 172 0.62 -4.93 -19.86
C ALA A 172 -0.52 -5.53 -20.71
N GLU A 173 -1.02 -6.70 -20.34
CA GLU A 173 -2.13 -7.36 -21.02
C GLU A 173 -3.44 -6.60 -20.80
N TRP A 174 -3.74 -6.20 -19.56
CA TRP A 174 -4.91 -5.40 -19.23
C TRP A 174 -4.89 -4.04 -19.95
N ARG A 175 -3.75 -3.33 -19.93
CA ARG A 175 -3.62 -2.06 -20.64
C ARG A 175 -3.94 -2.19 -22.13
N ARG A 176 -3.45 -3.23 -22.81
CA ARG A 176 -3.77 -3.46 -24.23
C ARG A 176 -5.27 -3.63 -24.48
N ARG A 177 -5.99 -4.29 -23.58
CA ARG A 177 -7.45 -4.47 -23.71
C ARG A 177 -8.24 -3.17 -23.56
N ILE A 178 -7.83 -2.28 -22.67
CA ILE A 178 -8.55 -1.02 -22.44
C ILE A 178 -8.16 0.12 -23.40
N THR A 179 -7.07 -0.05 -24.17
CA THR A 179 -6.62 0.96 -25.15
C THR A 179 -6.88 0.55 -26.61
N GLY A 180 -7.27 -0.69 -26.84
CA GLY A 180 -7.60 -1.46 -28.02
C GLY A 180 -7.87 -1.04 -29.26
#